data_d19bda126e4512336fa809611c68c4f4
#
_entry.id   d19bda126e4512336fa809611c68c4f4
#
_cell.length_a   1.000
_cell.length_b   1.000
_cell.length_c   1.000
_cell.angle_alpha   90.00
_cell.angle_beta   90.00
_cell.angle_gamma   90.00
#
_symmetry.space_group_name_H-M   'P 1'
#
loop_
_entity.id
_entity.type
_entity.pdbx_description
1 polymer ?
#
loop_
_entity_poly.entity_id
_entity_poly.type
_entity_poly.pdbx_seq_one_letter_code
_entity_poly.pdbx_strand_id
1 'polypeptide(L)'
;MGRILAMMQDSIPVEHLMPFERMIGDEDAYILTRLSNGRFSIKPNITHQGLLYYGNSNFESVKDRLLPNYYRKNKNGVEPNHDDFMEYNVLLEQFRMLVETFPLYKLLNDGIEVNNRLTIKVGNPYSLASAYGLKTPYMNLTSDIDVAMFYATHEYDESEGVFKSADEGNCGVVYTYGLPLQFGLTPGLSTLGKQVFPRTFYNKQFLQGMSRGEDFNNNPVVNGFTFRQTKAGSDFYGKMFNDGEDLIPKDDFLIRKWKSYSKQVFHEAILCNLKNNPKDDISTNISILNERGYQIMDGFPRFLKEDLQDVDLLEIWSCVCEDLVTGGTIKFNGDIEDFLEQVPNMDKYKSYFNINLYYER
;
A
#
# COMPACT_ATOMS: atom_id res chain seq x y z
N MET A 1 -20.45 -22.33 3.48
CA MET A 1 -19.61 -23.25 2.69
C MET A 1 -19.56 -22.89 1.19
N GLY A 2 -20.67 -22.71 0.48
CA GLY A 2 -20.65 -22.41 -0.96
C GLY A 2 -19.92 -21.14 -1.37
N ARG A 3 -19.95 -20.05 -0.57
CA ARG A 3 -19.23 -18.81 -0.85
C ARG A 3 -17.71 -18.92 -0.63
N ILE A 4 -17.28 -19.74 0.34
CA ILE A 4 -15.86 -20.01 0.60
C ILE A 4 -15.27 -20.84 -0.54
N LEU A 5 -16.02 -21.83 -1.03
CA LEU A 5 -15.62 -22.62 -2.20
C LEU A 5 -15.57 -21.78 -3.49
N ALA A 6 -16.48 -20.83 -3.69
CA ALA A 6 -16.46 -19.93 -4.85
C ALA A 6 -15.25 -18.97 -4.81
N MET A 7 -14.85 -18.50 -3.61
CA MET A 7 -13.67 -17.65 -3.47
C MET A 7 -12.36 -18.43 -3.60
N MET A 8 -12.34 -19.71 -3.18
CA MET A 8 -11.22 -20.62 -3.43
C MET A 8 -11.09 -20.98 -4.92
N GLN A 9 -12.19 -20.96 -5.70
CA GLN A 9 -12.16 -21.16 -7.15
C GLN A 9 -11.52 -19.98 -7.91
N ASP A 10 -11.50 -18.78 -7.32
CA ASP A 10 -10.89 -17.59 -7.91
C ASP A 10 -9.41 -17.38 -7.49
N SER A 11 -8.87 -18.27 -6.65
CA SER A 11 -7.47 -18.23 -6.20
C SER A 11 -6.75 -19.49 -6.68
N ILE A 12 -5.67 -19.30 -7.40
CA ILE A 12 -4.82 -20.41 -7.87
C ILE A 12 -3.53 -20.36 -7.06
N PRO A 13 -3.25 -21.37 -6.21
CA PRO A 13 -1.96 -21.48 -5.55
C PRO A 13 -0.82 -21.56 -6.58
N VAL A 14 0.32 -20.96 -6.27
CA VAL A 14 1.43 -20.84 -7.23
C VAL A 14 1.94 -22.22 -7.70
N GLU A 15 1.88 -23.23 -6.82
CA GLU A 15 2.28 -24.62 -7.16
C GLU A 15 1.40 -25.28 -8.24
N HIS A 16 0.21 -24.75 -8.51
CA HIS A 16 -0.69 -25.24 -9.57
C HIS A 16 -0.49 -24.50 -10.90
N LEU A 17 0.39 -23.50 -10.93
CA LEU A 17 0.69 -22.76 -12.13
C LEU A 17 1.66 -23.52 -13.03
N MET A 18 1.69 -23.11 -14.30
CA MET A 18 2.66 -23.64 -15.27
C MET A 18 4.10 -23.37 -14.79
N PRO A 19 5.13 -24.13 -15.26
CA PRO A 19 6.49 -24.01 -14.73
C PRO A 19 7.07 -22.60 -14.66
N PHE A 20 6.73 -21.73 -15.61
CA PHE A 20 7.16 -20.32 -15.59
C PHE A 20 6.43 -19.47 -14.53
N GLU A 21 5.23 -19.88 -14.14
CA GLU A 21 4.43 -19.20 -13.12
C GLU A 21 4.91 -19.54 -11.69
N ARG A 22 5.68 -20.65 -11.55
CA ARG A 22 6.33 -21.03 -10.28
C ARG A 22 7.53 -20.17 -9.91
N MET A 23 7.94 -19.29 -10.82
CA MET A 23 9.09 -18.40 -10.60
C MET A 23 8.72 -17.10 -9.86
N ILE A 24 7.51 -17.01 -9.29
CA ILE A 24 7.04 -15.89 -8.49
C ILE A 24 7.53 -16.01 -7.04
N GLY A 25 8.83 -16.21 -6.83
CA GLY A 25 9.44 -16.26 -5.51
C GLY A 25 9.11 -17.53 -4.71
N ASP A 26 9.09 -17.40 -3.38
CA ASP A 26 8.76 -18.48 -2.46
C ASP A 26 7.39 -19.07 -2.86
N GLU A 27 7.37 -20.34 -3.30
CA GLU A 27 6.21 -20.98 -3.97
C GLU A 27 4.91 -20.85 -3.19
N ASP A 28 5.00 -20.74 -1.88
CA ASP A 28 3.87 -20.61 -0.98
C ASP A 28 3.52 -19.18 -0.59
N ALA A 29 4.35 -18.20 -0.96
CA ALA A 29 4.20 -16.83 -0.49
C ALA A 29 3.12 -16.02 -1.22
N TYR A 30 2.78 -16.39 -2.44
CA TYR A 30 1.85 -15.64 -3.29
C TYR A 30 0.81 -16.52 -3.97
N ILE A 31 -0.35 -15.92 -4.24
CA ILE A 31 -1.42 -16.50 -5.05
C ILE A 31 -1.82 -15.55 -6.17
N LEU A 32 -2.36 -16.13 -7.24
CA LEU A 32 -3.03 -15.38 -8.29
C LEU A 32 -4.52 -15.29 -7.96
N THR A 33 -5.04 -14.09 -7.83
CA THR A 33 -6.46 -13.85 -7.60
C THR A 33 -7.10 -13.31 -8.87
N ARG A 34 -8.12 -13.99 -9.36
CA ARG A 34 -8.89 -13.55 -10.52
C ARG A 34 -9.69 -12.29 -10.20
N LEU A 35 -9.56 -11.29 -11.06
CA LEU A 35 -10.32 -10.05 -11.00
C LEU A 35 -11.64 -10.18 -11.76
N SER A 36 -12.61 -9.31 -11.48
CA SER A 36 -13.94 -9.29 -12.12
C SER A 36 -13.89 -9.16 -13.65
N ASN A 37 -12.82 -8.58 -14.18
CA ASN A 37 -12.58 -8.45 -15.61
C ASN A 37 -11.89 -9.66 -16.26
N GLY A 38 -11.77 -10.79 -15.54
CA GLY A 38 -11.11 -12.01 -16.00
C GLY A 38 -9.57 -11.99 -15.93
N ARG A 39 -8.97 -10.92 -15.43
CA ARG A 39 -7.53 -10.78 -15.23
C ARG A 39 -7.12 -11.27 -13.85
N PHE A 40 -5.83 -11.43 -13.62
CA PHE A 40 -5.28 -11.89 -12.35
C PHE A 40 -4.43 -10.81 -11.69
N SER A 41 -4.41 -10.82 -10.38
CA SER A 41 -3.53 -10.01 -9.54
C SER A 41 -2.72 -10.92 -8.64
N ILE A 42 -1.42 -10.69 -8.52
CA ILE A 42 -0.57 -11.39 -7.56
C ILE A 42 -0.81 -10.77 -6.19
N LYS A 43 -1.15 -11.63 -5.24
CA LYS A 43 -1.36 -11.23 -3.84
C LYS A 43 -0.59 -12.16 -2.92
N PRO A 44 -0.17 -11.70 -1.73
CA PRO A 44 0.38 -12.58 -0.71
C PRO A 44 -0.61 -13.72 -0.38
N ASN A 45 -0.08 -14.93 -0.22
CA ASN A 45 -0.86 -16.10 0.12
C ASN A 45 -1.16 -16.12 1.62
N ILE A 46 -2.32 -15.64 1.99
CA ILE A 46 -2.76 -15.58 3.39
C ILE A 46 -3.26 -16.93 3.93
N THR A 47 -3.60 -17.88 3.05
CA THR A 47 -4.04 -19.21 3.51
C THR A 47 -2.91 -19.99 4.16
N HIS A 48 -1.67 -19.67 3.84
CA HIS A 48 -0.47 -20.32 4.39
C HIS A 48 -0.08 -19.80 5.77
N GLN A 49 -0.45 -18.56 6.07
CA GLN A 49 0.04 -17.89 7.28
C GLN A 49 -0.92 -17.90 8.45
N GLY A 50 -2.19 -18.20 8.23
CA GLY A 50 -3.22 -18.36 9.27
C GLY A 50 -3.48 -17.15 10.18
N LEU A 51 -2.51 -16.24 10.31
CA LEU A 51 -2.54 -15.07 11.17
C LEU A 51 -1.99 -13.84 10.46
N LEU A 52 -2.65 -12.70 10.70
CA LEU A 52 -2.08 -11.38 10.46
C LEU A 52 -1.79 -10.70 11.79
N TYR A 53 -0.94 -9.70 11.77
CA TYR A 53 -0.46 -9.03 12.97
C TYR A 53 -0.59 -7.50 12.85
N TYR A 54 -0.80 -6.86 14.00
CA TYR A 54 -0.71 -5.41 14.15
C TYR A 54 0.10 -5.08 15.39
N GLY A 55 1.18 -4.34 15.27
CA GLY A 55 2.02 -3.88 16.37
C GLY A 55 1.72 -2.44 16.76
N ASN A 56 1.74 -2.14 18.06
CA ASN A 56 1.68 -0.78 18.57
C ASN A 56 2.56 -0.64 19.81
N SER A 57 3.41 0.38 19.82
CA SER A 57 4.39 0.65 20.89
C SER A 57 3.75 1.13 22.20
N ASN A 58 2.52 1.63 22.13
CA ASN A 58 1.81 2.21 23.27
C ASN A 58 0.42 1.56 23.44
N PHE A 59 0.34 0.52 24.26
CA PHE A 59 -0.91 -0.19 24.56
C PHE A 59 -1.99 0.75 25.12
N GLU A 60 -1.62 1.70 25.98
CA GLU A 60 -2.57 2.63 26.60
C GLU A 60 -3.33 3.47 25.56
N SER A 61 -2.70 3.74 24.42
CA SER A 61 -3.33 4.51 23.32
C SER A 61 -4.37 3.73 22.53
N VAL A 62 -4.38 2.40 22.63
CA VAL A 62 -5.21 1.51 21.79
C VAL A 62 -6.06 0.53 22.58
N LYS A 63 -5.88 0.40 23.91
CA LYS A 63 -6.56 -0.57 24.77
C LYS A 63 -8.08 -0.43 24.78
N ASP A 64 -8.57 0.81 24.80
CA ASP A 64 -10.00 1.10 24.88
C ASP A 64 -10.66 1.06 23.50
N ARG A 65 -9.93 1.43 22.47
CA ARG A 65 -10.43 1.46 21.09
C ARG A 65 -9.30 1.46 20.07
N LEU A 66 -9.29 0.47 19.20
CA LEU A 66 -8.32 0.35 18.10
C LEU A 66 -8.98 0.67 16.76
N LEU A 67 -8.62 1.81 16.20
CA LEU A 67 -9.19 2.37 14.97
C LEU A 67 -8.13 2.62 13.90
N PRO A 68 -8.53 2.60 12.59
CA PRO A 68 -7.75 3.22 11.54
C PRO A 68 -7.46 4.70 11.84
N ASN A 69 -6.33 5.21 11.34
CA ASN A 69 -5.93 6.59 11.56
C ASN A 69 -6.94 7.63 11.04
N TYR A 70 -7.79 7.25 10.09
CA TYR A 70 -8.90 8.05 9.54
C TYR A 70 -9.95 8.44 10.60
N TYR A 71 -10.19 7.56 11.58
CA TYR A 71 -11.21 7.75 12.62
C TYR A 71 -10.62 8.11 14.00
N ARG A 72 -9.29 8.17 14.13
CA ARG A 72 -8.64 8.48 15.40
C ARG A 72 -8.81 9.94 15.76
N LYS A 73 -8.98 10.19 17.06
CA LYS A 73 -8.92 11.53 17.62
C LYS A 73 -7.58 12.20 17.28
N ASN A 74 -7.63 13.51 17.08
CA ASN A 74 -6.42 14.28 16.90
C ASN A 74 -5.64 14.40 18.23
N LYS A 75 -4.46 15.06 18.19
CA LYS A 75 -3.60 15.26 19.37
C LYS A 75 -4.31 15.99 20.54
N ASN A 76 -5.40 16.70 20.26
CA ASN A 76 -6.20 17.41 21.26
C ASN A 76 -7.40 16.58 21.77
N GLY A 77 -7.50 15.31 21.40
CA GLY A 77 -8.58 14.41 21.80
C GLY A 77 -9.91 14.61 21.06
N VAL A 78 -9.93 15.42 20.00
CA VAL A 78 -11.15 15.73 19.21
C VAL A 78 -11.32 14.69 18.10
N GLU A 79 -12.53 14.14 17.98
CA GLU A 79 -12.88 13.22 16.89
C GLU A 79 -12.95 13.98 15.55
N PRO A 80 -12.58 13.29 14.43
CA PRO A 80 -12.70 13.89 13.10
C PRO A 80 -14.16 14.27 12.79
N ASN A 81 -14.34 15.46 12.28
CA ASN A 81 -15.63 15.99 11.83
C ASN A 81 -15.80 15.82 10.30
N HIS A 82 -16.86 16.36 9.74
CA HIS A 82 -17.14 16.30 8.30
C HIS A 82 -16.02 16.94 7.46
N ASP A 83 -15.51 18.09 7.89
CA ASP A 83 -14.47 18.83 7.17
C ASP A 83 -13.13 18.10 7.20
N ASP A 84 -12.84 17.35 8.28
CA ASP A 84 -11.66 16.49 8.37
C ASP A 84 -11.76 15.35 7.36
N PHE A 85 -12.91 14.69 7.26
CA PHE A 85 -13.14 13.63 6.29
C PHE A 85 -13.10 14.14 4.85
N MET A 86 -13.63 15.31 4.58
CA MET A 86 -13.54 15.95 3.27
C MET A 86 -12.07 16.18 2.90
N GLU A 87 -11.28 16.79 3.80
CA GLU A 87 -9.84 16.99 3.57
C GLU A 87 -9.10 15.65 3.30
N TYR A 88 -9.33 14.63 4.15
CA TYR A 88 -8.69 13.33 3.98
C TYR A 88 -9.02 12.72 2.62
N ASN A 89 -10.28 12.78 2.19
CA ASN A 89 -10.71 12.23 0.92
C ASN A 89 -10.12 12.99 -0.27
N VAL A 90 -10.07 14.32 -0.23
CA VAL A 90 -9.43 15.13 -1.27
C VAL A 90 -7.94 14.80 -1.38
N LEU A 91 -7.24 14.65 -0.26
CA LEU A 91 -5.83 14.27 -0.25
C LEU A 91 -5.62 12.84 -0.78
N LEU A 92 -6.52 11.91 -0.49
CA LEU A 92 -6.50 10.56 -1.05
C LEU A 92 -6.67 10.56 -2.57
N GLU A 93 -7.62 11.36 -3.09
CA GLU A 93 -7.79 11.53 -4.54
C GLU A 93 -6.55 12.14 -5.20
N GLN A 94 -5.96 13.15 -4.56
CA GLN A 94 -4.72 13.76 -5.04
C GLN A 94 -3.57 12.77 -5.06
N PHE A 95 -3.42 11.95 -4.02
CA PHE A 95 -2.40 10.92 -3.95
C PHE A 95 -2.60 9.85 -5.03
N ARG A 96 -3.85 9.40 -5.23
CA ARG A 96 -4.19 8.47 -6.31
C ARG A 96 -3.78 9.02 -7.68
N MET A 97 -4.13 10.28 -7.95
CA MET A 97 -3.76 10.94 -9.21
C MET A 97 -2.24 10.97 -9.41
N LEU A 98 -1.49 11.32 -8.36
CA LEU A 98 -0.03 11.33 -8.43
C LEU A 98 0.54 9.93 -8.76
N VAL A 99 0.08 8.91 -8.04
CA VAL A 99 0.53 7.52 -8.22
C VAL A 99 0.25 7.03 -9.64
N GLU A 100 -0.94 7.34 -10.19
CA GLU A 100 -1.34 6.94 -11.53
C GLU A 100 -0.54 7.61 -12.65
N THR A 101 0.20 8.69 -12.35
CA THR A 101 1.11 9.33 -13.32
C THR A 101 2.53 8.79 -13.27
N PHE A 102 2.88 7.93 -12.31
CA PHE A 102 4.19 7.28 -12.29
C PHE A 102 4.30 6.30 -13.47
N PRO A 103 5.26 6.47 -14.40
CA PRO A 103 5.23 5.76 -15.67
C PRO A 103 5.18 4.23 -15.53
N LEU A 104 5.99 3.66 -14.62
CA LEU A 104 6.00 2.22 -14.41
C LEU A 104 4.70 1.73 -13.75
N TYR A 105 4.10 2.49 -12.84
CA TYR A 105 2.80 2.16 -12.27
C TYR A 105 1.71 2.14 -13.36
N LYS A 106 1.67 3.16 -14.21
CA LYS A 106 0.73 3.26 -15.33
C LYS A 106 0.85 2.05 -16.25
N LEU A 107 2.09 1.73 -16.68
CA LEU A 107 2.35 0.59 -17.55
C LEU A 107 1.87 -0.74 -16.93
N LEU A 108 2.17 -0.97 -15.66
CA LEU A 108 1.76 -2.19 -14.94
C LEU A 108 0.27 -2.20 -14.59
N ASN A 109 -0.34 -1.04 -14.36
CA ASN A 109 -1.78 -0.94 -14.08
C ASN A 109 -2.63 -1.23 -15.32
N ASP A 110 -2.17 -0.89 -16.52
CA ASP A 110 -2.80 -1.29 -17.78
C ASP A 110 -2.71 -2.80 -17.99
N GLY A 111 -1.74 -3.43 -17.36
CA GLY A 111 -1.58 -4.87 -17.23
C GLY A 111 -0.47 -5.43 -18.11
N ILE A 112 0.15 -6.50 -17.59
CA ILE A 112 1.12 -7.31 -18.30
C ILE A 112 0.45 -8.63 -18.62
N GLU A 113 0.42 -9.01 -19.89
CA GLU A 113 -0.02 -10.31 -20.33
C GLU A 113 1.17 -11.25 -20.46
N VAL A 114 1.12 -12.37 -19.75
CA VAL A 114 2.17 -13.39 -19.76
C VAL A 114 1.65 -14.62 -20.50
N ASN A 115 2.33 -15.01 -21.55
CA ASN A 115 2.01 -16.18 -22.40
C ASN A 115 0.55 -16.22 -22.89
N ASN A 116 -0.06 -15.09 -23.17
CA ASN A 116 -1.46 -14.95 -23.62
C ASN A 116 -2.50 -15.56 -22.65
N ARG A 117 -2.14 -15.80 -21.39
CA ARG A 117 -3.01 -16.48 -20.42
C ARG A 117 -3.24 -15.70 -19.13
N LEU A 118 -2.24 -14.95 -18.71
CA LEU A 118 -2.23 -14.30 -17.42
C LEU A 118 -2.00 -12.82 -17.57
N THR A 119 -2.92 -12.00 -17.08
CA THR A 119 -2.70 -10.56 -17.01
C THR A 119 -2.48 -10.14 -15.56
N ILE A 120 -1.34 -9.54 -15.30
CA ILE A 120 -0.91 -9.05 -13.99
C ILE A 120 -1.10 -7.55 -13.94
N LYS A 121 -1.58 -7.05 -12.81
CA LYS A 121 -1.74 -5.63 -12.51
C LYS A 121 -1.17 -5.30 -11.14
N VAL A 122 -0.72 -4.07 -10.97
CA VAL A 122 -0.44 -3.51 -9.65
C VAL A 122 -1.72 -3.26 -8.86
N GLY A 123 -1.58 -3.13 -7.56
CA GLY A 123 -2.71 -2.98 -6.66
C GLY A 123 -3.33 -1.57 -6.66
N ASN A 124 -4.37 -1.41 -5.85
CA ASN A 124 -5.16 -0.20 -5.72
C ASN A 124 -4.34 0.96 -5.09
N PRO A 125 -4.29 2.15 -5.70
CA PRO A 125 -3.57 3.31 -5.17
C PRO A 125 -4.10 3.82 -3.81
N TYR A 126 -5.39 3.67 -3.52
CA TYR A 126 -5.93 4.03 -2.19
C TYR A 126 -5.35 3.15 -1.07
N SER A 127 -5.13 1.88 -1.38
CA SER A 127 -4.48 0.95 -0.46
C SER A 127 -3.03 1.35 -0.19
N LEU A 128 -2.34 1.83 -1.23
CA LEU A 128 -0.98 2.34 -1.13
C LEU A 128 -0.87 3.57 -0.23
N ALA A 129 -1.86 4.48 -0.27
CA ALA A 129 -1.88 5.72 0.50
C ALA A 129 -1.65 5.50 2.01
N SER A 130 -2.16 4.38 2.54
CA SER A 130 -1.97 4.01 3.95
C SER A 130 -0.50 3.81 4.32
N ALA A 131 0.31 3.21 3.43
CA ALA A 131 1.74 3.01 3.65
C ALA A 131 2.54 4.34 3.59
N TYR A 132 1.95 5.37 3.00
CA TYR A 132 2.52 6.71 2.87
C TYR A 132 1.98 7.71 3.89
N GLY A 133 1.35 7.23 4.95
CA GLY A 133 0.96 8.03 6.10
C GLY A 133 -0.33 8.85 5.91
N LEU A 134 -1.04 8.69 4.77
CA LEU A 134 -2.32 9.34 4.59
C LEU A 134 -3.38 8.75 5.51
N LYS A 135 -4.36 9.56 5.85
CA LYS A 135 -5.50 9.12 6.64
C LYS A 135 -6.40 8.23 5.79
N THR A 136 -6.49 6.96 6.13
CA THR A 136 -7.28 5.96 5.40
C THR A 136 -8.18 5.16 6.35
N PRO A 137 -9.35 4.69 5.90
CA PRO A 137 -10.24 3.86 6.70
C PRO A 137 -9.74 2.41 6.84
N TYR A 138 -8.45 2.18 6.69
CA TYR A 138 -7.83 0.85 6.74
C TYR A 138 -6.97 0.68 7.99
N MET A 139 -7.09 -0.49 8.63
CA MET A 139 -6.06 -0.98 9.54
C MET A 139 -4.95 -1.62 8.72
N ASN A 140 -3.72 -1.21 8.98
CA ASN A 140 -2.53 -1.81 8.38
C ASN A 140 -2.13 -3.03 9.17
N LEU A 141 -2.21 -4.19 8.55
CA LEU A 141 -1.80 -5.46 9.11
C LEU A 141 -0.58 -5.97 8.36
N THR A 142 0.18 -6.85 8.95
CA THR A 142 1.27 -7.56 8.29
C THR A 142 1.13 -9.07 8.51
N SER A 143 1.63 -9.85 7.56
CA SER A 143 1.75 -11.29 7.74
C SER A 143 3.04 -11.70 8.47
N ASP A 144 3.91 -10.74 8.76
CA ASP A 144 5.20 -10.96 9.42
C ASP A 144 5.15 -10.49 10.88
N ILE A 145 5.31 -11.42 11.81
CA ILE A 145 5.29 -11.12 13.24
C ILE A 145 6.46 -10.21 13.65
N ASP A 146 7.62 -10.35 13.01
CA ASP A 146 8.79 -9.54 13.34
C ASP A 146 8.59 -8.08 12.91
N VAL A 147 7.92 -7.84 11.78
CA VAL A 147 7.47 -6.51 11.36
C VAL A 147 6.50 -5.93 12.39
N ALA A 148 5.53 -6.71 12.87
CA ALA A 148 4.61 -6.24 13.91
C ALA A 148 5.33 -5.96 15.24
N MET A 149 6.30 -6.79 15.62
CA MET A 149 7.12 -6.57 16.82
C MET A 149 8.00 -5.32 16.67
N PHE A 150 8.53 -5.03 15.48
CA PHE A 150 9.22 -3.76 15.25
C PHE A 150 8.30 -2.56 15.54
N TYR A 151 7.09 -2.53 14.96
CA TYR A 151 6.11 -1.46 15.23
C TYR A 151 5.61 -1.46 16.69
N ALA A 152 5.68 -2.58 17.38
CA ALA A 152 5.32 -2.66 18.81
C ALA A 152 6.44 -2.21 19.74
N THR A 153 7.66 -2.05 19.25
CA THR A 153 8.84 -1.63 20.03
C THR A 153 9.40 -0.26 19.61
N HIS A 154 8.88 0.32 18.54
CA HIS A 154 9.35 1.60 17.99
C HIS A 154 8.18 2.54 17.70
N GLU A 155 8.43 3.84 17.79
CA GLU A 155 7.52 4.91 17.42
C GLU A 155 8.10 5.69 16.25
N TYR A 156 7.24 6.01 15.26
CA TYR A 156 7.66 6.83 14.13
C TYR A 156 7.55 8.30 14.46
N ASP A 157 8.67 9.01 14.44
CA ASP A 157 8.72 10.46 14.57
C ASP A 157 8.51 11.11 13.19
N GLU A 158 7.31 11.60 12.95
CA GLU A 158 6.95 12.25 11.67
C GLU A 158 7.79 13.51 11.39
N SER A 159 8.28 14.21 12.43
CA SER A 159 9.05 15.45 12.28
C SER A 159 10.47 15.19 11.80
N GLU A 160 11.09 14.10 12.26
CA GLU A 160 12.43 13.68 11.89
C GLU A 160 12.42 12.64 10.76
N GLY A 161 11.28 11.98 10.53
CA GLY A 161 11.13 10.92 9.53
C GLY A 161 11.87 9.62 9.90
N VAL A 162 12.03 9.35 11.19
CA VAL A 162 12.78 8.20 11.72
C VAL A 162 11.97 7.44 12.76
N PHE A 163 12.33 6.18 12.97
CA PHE A 163 11.84 5.42 14.12
C PHE A 163 12.73 5.66 15.34
N LYS A 164 12.11 5.73 16.49
CA LYS A 164 12.75 5.82 17.80
C LYS A 164 12.28 4.65 18.66
N SER A 165 13.17 4.09 19.46
CA SER A 165 12.78 3.09 20.46
C SER A 165 11.70 3.65 21.37
N ALA A 166 10.67 2.87 21.64
CA ALA A 166 9.66 3.22 22.63
C ALA A 166 10.28 3.26 24.05
N ASP A 167 9.71 4.09 24.92
CA ASP A 167 10.22 4.29 26.27
C ASP A 167 10.23 2.99 27.08
N GLU A 168 11.33 2.71 27.77
CA GLU A 168 11.47 1.55 28.65
C GLU A 168 10.40 1.56 29.74
N GLY A 169 9.84 0.37 30.01
CA GLY A 169 8.82 0.17 31.05
C GLY A 169 7.38 0.45 30.56
N ASN A 170 7.17 1.13 29.45
CA ASN A 170 5.87 1.21 28.83
C ASN A 170 5.40 -0.16 28.32
N CYS A 171 4.10 -0.29 28.05
CA CYS A 171 3.54 -1.50 27.47
C CYS A 171 3.41 -1.36 25.94
N GLY A 172 4.09 -2.25 25.22
CA GLY A 172 3.80 -2.52 23.82
C GLY A 172 2.72 -3.60 23.69
N VAL A 173 2.10 -3.69 22.51
CA VAL A 173 1.10 -4.71 22.20
C VAL A 173 1.25 -5.20 20.78
N VAL A 174 1.08 -6.51 20.59
CA VAL A 174 0.86 -7.12 19.27
C VAL A 174 -0.50 -7.78 19.27
N TYR A 175 -1.30 -7.40 18.30
CA TYR A 175 -2.57 -8.04 18.01
C TYR A 175 -2.39 -9.10 16.94
N THR A 176 -3.04 -10.24 17.14
CA THR A 176 -3.16 -11.29 16.14
C THR A 176 -4.58 -11.28 15.58
N TYR A 177 -4.68 -11.47 14.27
CA TYR A 177 -5.94 -11.53 13.54
C TYR A 177 -6.02 -12.86 12.81
N GLY A 178 -6.93 -13.75 13.28
CA GLY A 178 -7.06 -15.11 12.76
C GLY A 178 -7.81 -15.16 11.44
N LEU A 179 -7.19 -15.69 10.40
CA LEU A 179 -7.73 -15.71 9.03
C LEU A 179 -8.48 -16.97 8.60
N PRO A 180 -8.14 -18.20 9.07
CA PRO A 180 -8.47 -19.42 8.32
C PRO A 180 -9.95 -19.67 8.05
N LEU A 181 -10.82 -19.18 8.90
CA LEU A 181 -12.27 -19.37 8.77
C LEU A 181 -13.00 -18.16 8.17
N GLN A 182 -12.32 -17.04 7.99
CA GLN A 182 -12.97 -15.75 7.74
C GLN A 182 -12.62 -15.10 6.40
N PHE A 183 -11.68 -15.65 5.67
CA PHE A 183 -11.21 -15.06 4.42
C PHE A 183 -12.33 -14.78 3.41
N GLY A 184 -13.39 -15.58 3.43
CA GLY A 184 -14.61 -15.33 2.67
C GLY A 184 -15.72 -14.61 3.43
N LEU A 185 -15.53 -14.34 4.73
CA LEU A 185 -16.56 -13.80 5.61
C LEU A 185 -16.25 -12.39 6.10
N THR A 186 -15.01 -11.91 5.93
CA THR A 186 -14.62 -10.57 6.38
C THR A 186 -14.67 -9.59 5.20
N PRO A 187 -15.75 -8.80 5.09
CA PRO A 187 -15.79 -7.71 4.11
C PRO A 187 -14.63 -6.74 4.37
N GLY A 188 -13.98 -6.28 3.32
CA GLY A 188 -12.98 -5.22 3.42
C GLY A 188 -11.55 -5.67 3.67
N LEU A 189 -11.25 -6.97 3.83
CA LEU A 189 -9.87 -7.43 3.85
C LEU A 189 -9.29 -7.42 2.43
N SER A 190 -8.18 -6.75 2.25
CA SER A 190 -7.46 -6.69 0.99
C SER A 190 -5.96 -6.79 1.21
N THR A 191 -5.24 -7.13 0.15
CA THR A 191 -3.79 -7.16 0.14
C THR A 191 -3.27 -6.11 -0.80
N LEU A 192 -2.11 -5.53 -0.50
CA LEU A 192 -1.47 -4.60 -1.42
C LEU A 192 -0.88 -5.32 -2.63
N GLY A 193 -0.40 -6.53 -2.46
CA GLY A 193 0.32 -7.24 -3.51
C GLY A 193 1.69 -6.62 -3.80
N LYS A 194 2.32 -7.03 -4.88
CA LYS A 194 3.57 -6.41 -5.36
C LYS A 194 3.29 -5.00 -5.88
N GLN A 195 4.12 -4.05 -5.49
CA GLN A 195 4.00 -2.63 -5.82
C GLN A 195 5.32 -2.09 -6.37
N VAL A 196 5.22 -1.04 -7.16
CA VAL A 196 6.37 -0.31 -7.72
C VAL A 196 6.94 0.75 -6.76
N PHE A 197 6.45 0.77 -5.53
CA PHE A 197 6.82 1.77 -4.53
C PHE A 197 7.45 1.09 -3.31
N PRO A 198 8.56 1.61 -2.76
CA PRO A 198 9.40 0.90 -1.81
C PRO A 198 8.68 0.45 -0.53
N ARG A 199 7.89 1.34 0.07
CA ARG A 199 7.33 1.12 1.42
C ARG A 199 6.42 -0.09 1.57
N THR A 200 5.84 -0.58 0.49
CA THR A 200 4.86 -1.67 0.56
C THR A 200 5.45 -3.04 0.38
N PHE A 201 6.64 -3.11 -0.20
CA PHE A 201 7.27 -4.36 -0.57
C PHE A 201 7.73 -5.15 0.65
N TYR A 202 8.39 -4.47 1.60
CA TYR A 202 8.99 -5.11 2.77
C TYR A 202 8.00 -5.35 3.91
N ASN A 203 6.92 -4.58 3.98
CA ASN A 203 5.94 -4.67 5.07
C ASN A 203 4.98 -5.86 4.96
N LYS A 204 4.98 -6.62 3.86
CA LYS A 204 4.04 -7.73 3.61
C LYS A 204 2.61 -7.34 4.01
N GLN A 205 2.17 -6.19 3.53
CA GLN A 205 1.06 -5.43 4.07
C GLN A 205 -0.29 -5.94 3.62
N PHE A 206 -1.20 -6.04 4.58
CA PHE A 206 -2.62 -6.29 4.42
C PHE A 206 -3.42 -5.11 4.98
N LEU A 207 -4.62 -4.96 4.49
CA LEU A 207 -5.50 -3.86 4.84
C LEU A 207 -6.86 -4.39 5.24
N GLN A 208 -7.30 -4.06 6.43
CA GLN A 208 -8.67 -4.29 6.87
C GLN A 208 -9.43 -2.98 6.79
N GLY A 209 -10.37 -2.88 5.85
CA GLY A 209 -11.30 -1.76 5.77
C GLY A 209 -12.25 -1.77 6.97
N MET A 210 -12.46 -0.60 7.56
CA MET A 210 -13.35 -0.42 8.70
C MET A 210 -14.29 0.75 8.46
N SER A 211 -15.51 0.61 8.98
CA SER A 211 -16.54 1.66 8.95
C SER A 211 -16.46 2.53 10.21
N ARG A 212 -17.08 3.72 10.12
CA ARG A 212 -17.21 4.61 11.28
C ARG A 212 -17.98 3.91 12.41
N GLY A 213 -17.40 3.88 13.60
CA GLY A 213 -18.03 3.25 14.77
C GLY A 213 -17.59 1.81 15.02
N GLU A 214 -16.97 1.14 14.07
CA GLU A 214 -16.33 -0.15 14.32
C GLU A 214 -15.07 0.02 15.17
N ASP A 215 -14.75 -1.02 15.94
CA ASP A 215 -13.56 -1.10 16.78
C ASP A 215 -12.89 -2.45 16.50
N PHE A 216 -11.63 -2.40 16.11
CA PHE A 216 -10.88 -3.62 15.78
C PHE A 216 -10.73 -4.56 16.98
N ASN A 217 -10.67 -4.01 18.22
CA ASN A 217 -10.64 -4.81 19.44
C ASN A 217 -11.90 -5.67 19.63
N ASN A 218 -13.03 -5.26 19.08
CA ASN A 218 -14.30 -5.98 19.19
C ASN A 218 -14.45 -7.12 18.16
N ASN A 219 -13.48 -7.30 17.28
CA ASN A 219 -13.52 -8.39 16.32
C ASN A 219 -13.19 -9.71 17.04
N PRO A 220 -14.08 -10.74 16.99
CA PRO A 220 -13.92 -11.97 17.79
C PRO A 220 -12.69 -12.81 17.44
N VAL A 221 -12.03 -12.51 16.35
CA VAL A 221 -10.81 -13.22 15.90
C VAL A 221 -9.53 -12.42 16.14
N VAL A 222 -9.64 -11.27 16.81
CA VAL A 222 -8.53 -10.46 17.25
C VAL A 222 -8.18 -10.83 18.69
N ASN A 223 -6.92 -11.12 18.91
CA ASN A 223 -6.36 -11.31 20.26
C ASN A 223 -5.12 -10.46 20.40
N GLY A 224 -5.01 -9.76 21.53
CA GLY A 224 -3.83 -8.94 21.86
C GLY A 224 -2.97 -9.58 22.91
N PHE A 225 -1.67 -9.51 22.78
CA PHE A 225 -0.73 -9.79 23.85
C PHE A 225 0.16 -8.58 24.12
N THR A 226 0.28 -8.23 25.37
CA THR A 226 1.05 -7.08 25.85
C THR A 226 2.38 -7.54 26.43
N PHE A 227 3.38 -6.68 26.33
CA PHE A 227 4.69 -6.90 26.93
C PHE A 227 5.28 -5.57 27.40
N ARG A 228 6.22 -5.64 28.34
CA ARG A 228 6.95 -4.44 28.76
C ARG A 228 8.08 -4.14 27.79
N GLN A 229 8.20 -2.88 27.43
CA GLN A 229 9.30 -2.38 26.61
C GLN A 229 10.62 -2.56 27.35
N THR A 230 11.60 -3.10 26.61
CA THR A 230 12.98 -3.24 27.10
C THR A 230 13.94 -2.74 26.03
N LYS A 231 15.03 -2.13 26.44
CA LYS A 231 16.07 -1.71 25.51
C LYS A 231 16.58 -2.86 24.63
N ALA A 232 16.78 -4.02 25.22
CA ALA A 232 17.27 -5.19 24.49
C ALA A 232 16.30 -5.63 23.37
N GLY A 233 14.98 -5.57 23.62
CA GLY A 233 13.95 -5.86 22.63
C GLY A 233 13.94 -4.84 21.51
N SER A 234 13.97 -3.55 21.82
CA SER A 234 14.02 -2.48 20.79
C SER A 234 15.32 -2.56 19.99
N ASP A 235 16.49 -2.73 20.65
CA ASP A 235 17.77 -2.87 19.94
C ASP A 235 17.81 -4.10 19.02
N PHE A 236 17.12 -5.20 19.39
CA PHE A 236 17.05 -6.40 18.56
C PHE A 236 16.27 -6.14 17.28
N TYR A 237 15.04 -5.61 17.41
CA TYR A 237 14.20 -5.33 16.22
C TYR A 237 14.70 -4.12 15.42
N GLY A 238 15.30 -3.12 16.08
CA GLY A 238 15.98 -2.02 15.41
C GLY A 238 17.08 -2.51 14.46
N LYS A 239 17.95 -3.41 14.95
CA LYS A 239 19.01 -4.02 14.11
C LYS A 239 18.45 -4.90 12.99
N MET A 240 17.37 -5.65 13.26
CA MET A 240 16.77 -6.55 12.27
C MET A 240 16.25 -5.78 11.05
N PHE A 241 15.73 -4.57 11.25
CA PHE A 241 15.13 -3.75 10.20
C PHE A 241 15.90 -2.45 9.93
N ASN A 242 17.19 -2.41 10.27
CA ASN A 242 18.05 -1.24 10.04
C ASN A 242 17.42 0.06 10.56
N ASP A 243 17.00 0.04 11.84
CA ASP A 243 16.26 1.12 12.50
C ASP A 243 15.01 1.60 11.73
N GLY A 244 14.39 0.66 11.00
CA GLY A 244 13.17 0.87 10.22
C GLY A 244 13.39 1.33 8.79
N GLU A 245 14.63 1.55 8.37
CA GLU A 245 14.96 1.96 7.00
C GLU A 245 14.53 0.90 5.98
N ASP A 246 14.62 -0.39 6.34
CA ASP A 246 14.17 -1.48 5.48
C ASP A 246 12.64 -1.55 5.33
N LEU A 247 11.88 -0.99 6.29
CA LEU A 247 10.41 -0.96 6.25
C LEU A 247 9.87 0.34 5.65
N ILE A 248 10.47 1.46 6.02
CA ILE A 248 10.10 2.81 5.57
C ILE A 248 11.36 3.55 5.15
N PRO A 249 11.84 3.33 3.93
CA PRO A 249 13.03 4.01 3.42
C PRO A 249 12.90 5.54 3.52
N LYS A 250 13.96 6.20 4.01
CA LYS A 250 14.02 7.66 4.08
C LYS A 250 14.09 8.28 2.70
N ASP A 251 14.86 7.65 1.81
CA ASP A 251 14.98 8.07 0.41
C ASP A 251 13.95 7.35 -0.45
N ASP A 252 12.73 7.83 -0.37
CA ASP A 252 11.60 7.34 -1.14
C ASP A 252 11.14 8.42 -2.12
N PHE A 253 11.29 8.16 -3.41
CA PHE A 253 10.96 9.11 -4.47
C PHE A 253 9.49 9.53 -4.45
N LEU A 254 8.55 8.63 -4.07
CA LEU A 254 7.14 8.99 -3.97
C LEU A 254 6.90 9.95 -2.81
N ILE A 255 7.53 9.72 -1.64
CA ILE A 255 7.44 10.65 -0.51
C ILE A 255 8.05 12.02 -0.84
N ARG A 256 9.20 12.04 -1.53
CA ARG A 256 9.80 13.31 -1.97
C ARG A 256 8.84 14.09 -2.86
N LYS A 257 8.25 13.42 -3.84
CA LYS A 257 7.28 14.04 -4.75
C LYS A 257 6.00 14.45 -4.03
N TRP A 258 5.45 13.61 -3.16
CA TRP A 258 4.27 13.93 -2.37
C TRP A 258 4.50 15.16 -1.48
N LYS A 259 5.64 15.22 -0.79
CA LYS A 259 6.01 16.37 0.05
C LYS A 259 6.20 17.66 -0.75
N SER A 260 6.56 17.59 -2.04
CA SER A 260 6.65 18.80 -2.88
C SER A 260 5.31 19.50 -3.09
N TYR A 261 4.21 18.78 -2.88
CA TYR A 261 2.84 19.32 -2.88
C TYR A 261 2.32 19.67 -1.47
N SER A 262 3.22 19.78 -0.48
CA SER A 262 2.82 20.15 0.88
C SER A 262 2.04 21.47 0.86
N LYS A 263 0.82 21.45 1.48
CA LYS A 263 -0.09 22.59 1.47
C LYS A 263 -0.58 23.06 0.09
N GLN A 264 -0.49 22.20 -0.92
CA GLN A 264 -1.10 22.41 -2.23
C GLN A 264 -2.16 21.34 -2.49
N VAL A 265 -3.32 21.76 -2.96
CA VAL A 265 -4.41 20.86 -3.37
C VAL A 265 -4.83 21.21 -4.78
N PHE A 266 -4.90 20.21 -5.64
CA PHE A 266 -5.30 20.41 -7.02
C PHE A 266 -6.83 20.39 -7.16
N HIS A 267 -7.35 21.32 -7.96
CA HIS A 267 -8.77 21.47 -8.22
C HIS A 267 -9.42 20.17 -8.72
N GLU A 268 -8.71 19.41 -9.55
CA GLU A 268 -9.19 18.11 -10.04
C GLU A 268 -9.40 17.07 -8.94
N ALA A 269 -8.59 17.09 -7.87
CA ALA A 269 -8.79 16.20 -6.73
C ALA A 269 -10.07 16.55 -5.97
N ILE A 270 -10.40 17.85 -5.84
CA ILE A 270 -11.65 18.30 -5.26
C ILE A 270 -12.84 17.82 -6.10
N LEU A 271 -12.75 17.97 -7.42
CA LEU A 271 -13.81 17.51 -8.33
C LEU A 271 -14.01 15.99 -8.27
N CYS A 272 -12.94 15.21 -8.15
CA CYS A 272 -13.06 13.77 -7.99
C CYS A 272 -13.70 13.38 -6.66
N ASN A 273 -13.34 14.06 -5.56
CA ASN A 273 -14.00 13.84 -4.28
C ASN A 273 -15.51 14.12 -4.36
N LEU A 274 -15.92 15.21 -5.03
CA LEU A 274 -17.33 15.57 -5.20
C LEU A 274 -18.13 14.52 -6.00
N LYS A 275 -17.53 13.86 -6.98
CA LYS A 275 -18.20 12.76 -7.70
C LYS A 275 -18.56 11.60 -6.76
N ASN A 276 -17.72 11.34 -5.77
CA ASN A 276 -17.92 10.29 -4.78
C ASN A 276 -18.83 10.76 -3.61
N ASN A 277 -18.89 12.08 -3.37
CA ASN A 277 -19.67 12.73 -2.30
C ASN A 277 -20.56 13.82 -2.88
N PRO A 278 -21.66 13.49 -3.59
CA PRO A 278 -22.48 14.46 -4.33
C PRO A 278 -23.31 15.41 -3.47
N LYS A 279 -23.26 15.25 -2.15
CA LYS A 279 -23.89 16.15 -1.20
C LYS A 279 -23.02 17.36 -0.84
N ASP A 280 -21.74 17.29 -1.15
CA ASP A 280 -20.79 18.37 -0.90
C ASP A 280 -20.85 19.39 -2.03
N ASP A 281 -20.43 20.62 -1.73
CA ASP A 281 -20.36 21.72 -2.67
C ASP A 281 -18.90 22.14 -2.88
N ILE A 282 -18.54 22.46 -4.14
CA ILE A 282 -17.17 22.79 -4.50
C ILE A 282 -16.67 24.06 -3.80
N SER A 283 -17.51 25.08 -3.70
CA SER A 283 -17.13 26.36 -3.06
C SER A 283 -16.89 26.19 -1.58
N THR A 284 -17.69 25.35 -0.93
CA THR A 284 -17.53 24.96 0.47
C THR A 284 -16.22 24.20 0.68
N ASN A 285 -15.93 23.18 -0.15
CA ASN A 285 -14.69 22.41 -0.04
C ASN A 285 -13.46 23.31 -0.22
N ILE A 286 -13.47 24.22 -1.20
CA ILE A 286 -12.40 25.19 -1.42
C ILE A 286 -12.23 26.11 -0.20
N SER A 287 -13.31 26.62 0.37
CA SER A 287 -13.25 27.48 1.57
C SER A 287 -12.58 26.76 2.74
N ILE A 288 -13.03 25.55 3.05
CA ILE A 288 -12.48 24.73 4.14
C ILE A 288 -10.98 24.47 3.93
N LEU A 289 -10.58 24.10 2.71
CA LEU A 289 -9.17 23.83 2.40
C LEU A 289 -8.31 25.09 2.53
N ASN A 290 -8.80 26.25 2.07
CA ASN A 290 -8.10 27.52 2.24
C ASN A 290 -7.95 27.90 3.72
N GLU A 291 -8.99 27.73 4.54
CA GLU A 291 -8.95 27.96 5.99
C GLU A 291 -7.94 27.06 6.69
N ARG A 292 -7.69 25.84 6.16
CA ARG A 292 -6.67 24.91 6.63
C ARG A 292 -5.27 25.21 6.06
N GLY A 293 -5.13 26.27 5.30
CA GLY A 293 -3.87 26.78 4.76
C GLY A 293 -3.40 26.05 3.50
N TYR A 294 -4.31 25.41 2.77
CA TYR A 294 -3.99 24.86 1.46
C TYR A 294 -4.15 25.93 0.38
N GLN A 295 -3.23 25.90 -0.57
CA GLN A 295 -3.32 26.66 -1.81
C GLN A 295 -3.98 25.77 -2.88
N ILE A 296 -5.04 26.28 -3.52
CA ILE A 296 -5.69 25.54 -4.60
C ILE A 296 -4.94 25.78 -5.90
N MET A 297 -4.54 24.69 -6.56
CA MET A 297 -3.75 24.67 -7.78
C MET A 297 -4.60 24.21 -8.96
N ASP A 298 -4.38 24.78 -10.13
CA ASP A 298 -4.95 24.28 -11.38
C ASP A 298 -4.21 23.03 -11.88
N GLY A 299 -4.91 22.20 -12.63
CA GLY A 299 -4.37 20.97 -13.20
C GLY A 299 -4.40 19.79 -12.22
N PHE A 300 -3.40 18.92 -12.27
CA PHE A 300 -3.33 17.70 -11.45
C PHE A 300 -1.90 17.38 -11.04
N PRO A 301 -1.71 16.67 -9.90
CA PRO A 301 -0.39 16.26 -9.44
C PRO A 301 0.18 15.20 -10.40
N ARG A 302 1.47 15.30 -10.71
CA ARG A 302 2.12 14.36 -11.62
C ARG A 302 3.61 14.22 -11.39
N PHE A 303 4.14 13.06 -11.76
CA PHE A 303 5.57 12.89 -11.96
C PHE A 303 5.98 13.54 -13.28
N LEU A 304 7.08 14.27 -13.22
CA LEU A 304 7.75 14.83 -14.39
C LEU A 304 9.01 13.99 -14.66
N LYS A 305 9.53 14.08 -15.87
CA LYS A 305 10.76 13.37 -16.27
C LYS A 305 11.95 13.69 -15.37
N GLU A 306 12.01 14.94 -14.90
CA GLU A 306 13.05 15.44 -13.99
C GLU A 306 12.96 14.76 -12.61
N ASP A 307 11.78 14.41 -12.14
CA ASP A 307 11.57 13.73 -10.86
C ASP A 307 12.12 12.30 -10.86
N LEU A 308 12.37 11.73 -12.03
CA LEU A 308 12.76 10.35 -12.24
C LEU A 308 14.26 10.16 -12.54
N GLN A 309 15.05 11.24 -12.50
CA GLN A 309 16.47 11.17 -12.88
C GLN A 309 17.29 10.24 -11.96
N ASP A 310 16.95 10.23 -10.67
CA ASP A 310 17.61 9.42 -9.65
C ASP A 310 16.86 8.13 -9.31
N VAL A 311 15.82 7.78 -10.09
CA VAL A 311 15.02 6.57 -9.87
C VAL A 311 15.46 5.48 -10.84
N ASP A 312 15.97 4.36 -10.34
CA ASP A 312 16.27 3.21 -11.19
C ASP A 312 15.01 2.36 -11.41
N LEU A 313 14.31 2.68 -12.50
CA LEU A 313 13.09 1.98 -12.89
C LEU A 313 13.36 0.52 -13.29
N LEU A 314 14.59 0.16 -13.69
CA LEU A 314 14.93 -1.24 -13.99
C LEU A 314 15.10 -2.06 -12.72
N GLU A 315 15.68 -1.47 -11.67
CA GLU A 315 15.75 -2.12 -10.36
C GLU A 315 14.33 -2.38 -9.81
N ILE A 316 13.46 -1.37 -9.87
CA ILE A 316 12.06 -1.53 -9.48
C ILE A 316 11.37 -2.60 -10.34
N TRP A 317 11.58 -2.58 -11.64
CA TRP A 317 11.06 -3.59 -12.55
C TRP A 317 11.52 -4.99 -12.16
N SER A 318 12.83 -5.18 -11.90
CA SER A 318 13.39 -6.46 -11.46
C SER A 318 12.70 -6.96 -10.19
N CYS A 319 12.60 -6.12 -9.17
CA CYS A 319 11.94 -6.48 -7.92
C CYS A 319 10.47 -6.88 -8.06
N VAL A 320 9.76 -6.33 -9.06
CA VAL A 320 8.32 -6.56 -9.21
C VAL A 320 8.00 -7.66 -10.21
N CYS A 321 8.76 -7.75 -11.30
CA CYS A 321 8.39 -8.49 -12.49
C CYS A 321 9.43 -9.49 -13.01
N GLU A 322 10.69 -9.44 -12.56
CA GLU A 322 11.75 -10.27 -13.16
C GLU A 322 11.45 -11.76 -13.00
N ASP A 323 10.92 -12.15 -11.86
CA ASP A 323 10.48 -13.53 -11.61
C ASP A 323 9.32 -13.96 -12.53
N LEU A 324 8.55 -13.00 -13.06
CA LEU A 324 7.43 -13.25 -13.96
C LEU A 324 7.86 -13.41 -15.41
N VAL A 325 9.05 -12.91 -15.76
CA VAL A 325 9.53 -12.77 -17.15
C VAL A 325 10.43 -13.92 -17.56
N THR A 326 11.09 -14.58 -16.62
CA THR A 326 12.06 -15.62 -16.92
C THR A 326 11.40 -16.82 -17.61
N GLY A 327 11.51 -16.88 -18.92
CA GLY A 327 11.08 -17.99 -19.77
C GLY A 327 9.73 -17.87 -20.46
N GLY A 328 9.11 -16.69 -20.46
CA GLY A 328 7.81 -16.45 -21.11
C GLY A 328 7.80 -15.27 -22.07
N THR A 329 6.81 -15.24 -22.95
CA THR A 329 6.49 -14.07 -23.77
C THR A 329 5.67 -13.10 -22.95
N ILE A 330 6.12 -11.85 -22.87
CA ILE A 330 5.39 -10.77 -22.20
C ILE A 330 4.85 -9.81 -23.23
N LYS A 331 3.61 -9.42 -23.03
CA LYS A 331 2.96 -8.36 -23.77
C LYS A 331 2.42 -7.32 -22.78
N PHE A 332 2.78 -6.07 -23.00
CA PHE A 332 2.17 -4.97 -22.28
C PHE A 332 0.84 -4.60 -22.91
N ASN A 333 -0.18 -4.42 -22.09
CA ASN A 333 -1.44 -3.84 -22.54
C ASN A 333 -1.38 -2.31 -22.57
N GLY A 334 -0.45 -1.72 -21.79
CA GLY A 334 -0.16 -0.30 -21.79
C GLY A 334 0.72 0.13 -22.97
N ASP A 335 0.74 1.42 -23.24
CA ASP A 335 1.54 2.02 -24.29
C ASP A 335 2.99 2.19 -23.82
N ILE A 336 3.87 1.36 -24.40
CA ILE A 336 5.31 1.41 -24.09
C ILE A 336 5.97 2.65 -24.68
N GLU A 337 5.54 3.12 -25.83
CA GLU A 337 6.08 4.34 -26.41
C GLU A 337 5.81 5.54 -25.49
N ASP A 338 4.59 5.65 -24.97
CA ASP A 338 4.25 6.64 -23.95
C ASP A 338 5.09 6.49 -22.68
N PHE A 339 5.34 5.25 -22.21
CA PHE A 339 6.24 5.00 -21.09
C PHE A 339 7.66 5.48 -21.39
N LEU A 340 8.21 5.13 -22.56
CA LEU A 340 9.57 5.49 -22.96
C LEU A 340 9.75 7.00 -23.09
N GLU A 341 8.72 7.73 -23.53
CA GLU A 341 8.76 9.19 -23.60
C GLU A 341 8.81 9.87 -22.24
N GLN A 342 8.24 9.24 -21.22
CA GLN A 342 8.14 9.79 -19.86
C GLN A 342 9.37 9.49 -18.98
N VAL A 343 10.24 8.55 -19.38
CA VAL A 343 11.41 8.18 -18.56
C VAL A 343 12.68 8.91 -19.00
N PRO A 344 13.62 9.21 -18.04
CA PRO A 344 14.96 9.65 -18.40
C PRO A 344 15.74 8.50 -19.05
N ASN A 345 16.73 8.82 -19.90
CA ASN A 345 17.57 7.81 -20.55
C ASN A 345 16.79 6.75 -21.34
N MET A 346 15.84 7.20 -22.19
CA MET A 346 14.97 6.36 -23.01
C MET A 346 15.72 5.20 -23.69
N ASP A 347 16.94 5.42 -24.21
CA ASP A 347 17.72 4.41 -24.90
C ASP A 347 18.12 3.23 -23.99
N LYS A 348 18.41 3.48 -22.69
CA LYS A 348 18.68 2.42 -21.69
C LYS A 348 17.47 1.49 -21.59
N TYR A 349 16.28 2.03 -21.42
CA TYR A 349 15.05 1.27 -21.25
C TYR A 349 14.61 0.61 -22.57
N LYS A 350 14.72 1.32 -23.68
CA LYS A 350 14.40 0.79 -25.00
C LYS A 350 15.28 -0.41 -25.35
N SER A 351 16.57 -0.34 -25.05
CA SER A 351 17.48 -1.47 -25.25
C SER A 351 17.10 -2.67 -24.37
N TYR A 352 16.80 -2.44 -23.09
CA TYR A 352 16.40 -3.49 -22.16
C TYR A 352 15.09 -4.17 -22.61
N PHE A 353 14.05 -3.40 -22.91
CA PHE A 353 12.77 -3.95 -23.35
C PHE A 353 12.84 -4.63 -24.72
N ASN A 354 13.62 -4.14 -25.66
CA ASN A 354 13.81 -4.78 -26.96
C ASN A 354 14.58 -6.09 -26.90
N ILE A 355 15.48 -6.25 -25.93
CA ILE A 355 16.29 -7.46 -25.78
C ILE A 355 15.54 -8.53 -24.97
N ASN A 356 14.85 -8.13 -23.92
CA ASN A 356 14.28 -9.05 -22.93
C ASN A 356 12.77 -9.28 -23.12
N LEU A 357 12.10 -8.46 -23.90
CA LEU A 357 10.66 -8.54 -24.13
C LEU A 357 10.39 -8.72 -25.62
N TYR A 358 9.86 -9.87 -25.98
CA TYR A 358 9.42 -10.09 -27.35
C TYR A 358 8.19 -9.22 -27.63
N TYR A 359 8.40 -8.20 -28.43
CA TYR A 359 7.32 -7.41 -29.01
C TYR A 359 6.68 -8.20 -30.15
N GLU A 360 5.44 -8.61 -30.01
CA GLU A 360 4.56 -8.74 -31.15
C GLU A 360 3.98 -7.35 -31.46
N ARG A 361 4.42 -6.77 -32.56
CA ARG A 361 3.82 -5.57 -33.16
C ARG A 361 2.44 -5.87 -33.70
#